data_c5d63eb5c5cc40c8869a75de82d6d292
#
_entry.id   c5d63eb5c5cc40c8869a75de82d6d292
#
_cell.length_a   1.000
_cell.length_b   1.000
_cell.length_c   1.000
_cell.angle_alpha   90.00
_cell.angle_beta   90.00
_cell.angle_gamma   90.00
#
_symmetry.space_group_name_H-M   'P 1'
#
loop_
_entity.id
_entity.type
_entity.pdbx_description
1 polymer ?
#
loop_
_entity_poly.entity_id
_entity_poly.type
_entity_poly.pdbx_seq_one_letter_code
_entity_poly.pdbx_strand_id
1 'polypeptide(L)'
;MDFNFKEAIHLVFGKVESWLEVFVSMLPNLVVALLVMIAFYFIAKIVRGLFRNTINRFVGGTALSSLFTTMVHFSIVAMGLVIALNILQLNQTVTSLLAGAGIIGLALGFAFQDIAANFMSGILMAIRKPILVGDIVETNGYMGTVEKINLRVTVVKTFQGLHVIIPNKEVFQSPLTNYTKTNERRIDL
;
A
#
# COMPACT_ATOMS: atom_id res chain seq x y z
N MET A 1 -24.36 -36.70 -41.78
CA MET A 1 -23.00 -36.54 -41.20
C MET A 1 -22.64 -37.90 -40.59
N ASP A 2 -21.95 -38.75 -41.33
CA ASP A 2 -21.53 -40.03 -40.78
C ASP A 2 -20.37 -39.83 -39.84
N PHE A 3 -20.59 -40.02 -38.57
CA PHE A 3 -19.58 -39.88 -37.52
C PHE A 3 -18.61 -41.07 -37.64
N ASN A 4 -17.45 -40.85 -38.26
CA ASN A 4 -16.44 -41.88 -38.42
C ASN A 4 -15.66 -42.09 -37.13
N PHE A 5 -16.06 -43.12 -36.38
CA PHE A 5 -15.52 -43.46 -35.05
C PHE A 5 -13.97 -43.66 -35.08
N LYS A 6 -13.44 -44.21 -36.16
CA LYS A 6 -11.98 -44.39 -36.34
C LYS A 6 -11.24 -43.03 -36.46
N GLU A 7 -11.83 -42.06 -37.13
CA GLU A 7 -11.28 -40.73 -37.30
C GLU A 7 -11.31 -39.94 -35.99
N ALA A 8 -12.39 -40.09 -35.21
CA ALA A 8 -12.49 -39.49 -33.86
C ALA A 8 -11.44 -40.06 -32.90
N ILE A 9 -11.20 -41.41 -32.94
CA ILE A 9 -10.15 -42.03 -32.13
C ILE A 9 -8.76 -41.49 -32.52
N HIS A 10 -8.46 -41.35 -33.83
CA HIS A 10 -7.19 -40.84 -34.30
C HIS A 10 -6.94 -39.38 -33.86
N LEU A 11 -7.99 -38.53 -33.90
CA LEU A 11 -7.94 -37.17 -33.43
C LEU A 11 -7.68 -37.07 -31.91
N VAL A 12 -8.31 -37.97 -31.13
CA VAL A 12 -8.09 -37.99 -29.68
C VAL A 12 -6.66 -38.42 -29.34
N PHE A 13 -6.16 -39.51 -29.97
CA PHE A 13 -4.77 -39.97 -29.77
C PHE A 13 -3.75 -38.92 -30.17
N GLY A 14 -3.90 -38.30 -31.36
CA GLY A 14 -3.03 -37.19 -31.78
C GLY A 14 -3.05 -35.98 -30.83
N LYS A 15 -4.22 -35.69 -30.25
CA LYS A 15 -4.34 -34.63 -29.24
C LYS A 15 -3.60 -34.98 -27.94
N VAL A 16 -3.72 -36.22 -27.48
CA VAL A 16 -3.02 -36.73 -26.27
C VAL A 16 -1.51 -36.72 -26.48
N GLU A 17 -1.04 -37.15 -27.64
CA GLU A 17 0.37 -37.15 -28.01
C GLU A 17 0.93 -35.73 -28.02
N SER A 18 0.24 -34.77 -28.64
CA SER A 18 0.64 -33.35 -28.61
C SER A 18 0.68 -32.76 -27.19
N TRP A 19 -0.23 -33.16 -26.30
CA TRP A 19 -0.19 -32.73 -24.90
C TRP A 19 1.00 -33.32 -24.14
N LEU A 20 1.35 -34.57 -24.38
CA LEU A 20 2.53 -35.21 -23.81
C LEU A 20 3.83 -34.52 -24.26
N GLU A 21 3.95 -34.21 -25.55
CA GLU A 21 5.11 -33.47 -26.09
C GLU A 21 5.24 -32.08 -25.42
N VAL A 22 4.15 -31.33 -25.33
CA VAL A 22 4.12 -30.03 -24.64
C VAL A 22 4.50 -30.18 -23.17
N PHE A 23 3.96 -31.19 -22.48
CA PHE A 23 4.27 -31.43 -21.07
C PHE A 23 5.75 -31.76 -20.86
N VAL A 24 6.33 -32.63 -21.67
CA VAL A 24 7.76 -33.00 -21.61
C VAL A 24 8.65 -31.79 -21.90
N SER A 25 8.29 -30.97 -22.89
CA SER A 25 9.04 -29.76 -23.26
C SER A 25 8.99 -28.69 -22.15
N MET A 26 7.94 -28.67 -21.32
CA MET A 26 7.79 -27.77 -20.19
C MET A 26 8.50 -28.23 -18.91
N LEU A 27 8.93 -29.49 -18.81
CA LEU A 27 9.59 -30.03 -17.60
C LEU A 27 10.82 -29.20 -17.17
N PRO A 28 11.74 -28.77 -18.06
CA PRO A 28 12.86 -27.93 -17.64
C PRO A 28 12.41 -26.59 -17.07
N ASN A 29 11.41 -25.97 -17.67
CA ASN A 29 10.83 -24.71 -17.18
C ASN A 29 10.17 -24.88 -15.81
N LEU A 30 9.51 -26.02 -15.57
CA LEU A 30 8.89 -26.35 -14.30
C LEU A 30 9.93 -26.51 -13.19
N VAL A 31 11.07 -27.15 -13.48
CA VAL A 31 12.17 -27.26 -12.50
C VAL A 31 12.72 -25.89 -12.15
N VAL A 32 12.94 -25.01 -13.14
CA VAL A 32 13.42 -23.63 -12.91
C VAL A 32 12.39 -22.83 -12.15
N ALA A 33 11.11 -22.90 -12.50
CA ALA A 33 10.02 -22.21 -11.80
C ALA A 33 9.94 -22.65 -10.32
N LEU A 34 10.11 -23.95 -10.05
CA LEU A 34 10.13 -24.47 -8.68
C LEU A 34 11.35 -23.93 -7.88
N LEU A 35 12.53 -23.92 -8.50
CA LEU A 35 13.73 -23.37 -7.87
C LEU A 35 13.56 -21.88 -7.55
N VAL A 36 12.96 -21.11 -8.46
CA VAL A 36 12.65 -19.70 -8.24
C VAL A 36 11.66 -19.54 -7.08
N MET A 37 10.59 -20.31 -7.03
CA MET A 37 9.63 -20.29 -5.92
C MET A 37 10.31 -20.57 -4.56
N ILE A 38 11.16 -21.60 -4.52
CA ILE A 38 11.93 -21.93 -3.33
C ILE A 38 12.85 -20.78 -2.94
N ALA A 39 13.57 -20.19 -3.89
CA ALA A 39 14.46 -19.05 -3.64
C ALA A 39 13.69 -17.85 -3.07
N PHE A 40 12.55 -17.49 -3.69
CA PHE A 40 11.71 -16.38 -3.20
C PHE A 40 11.10 -16.67 -1.83
N TYR A 41 10.73 -17.89 -1.54
CA TYR A 41 10.27 -18.28 -0.20
C TYR A 41 11.37 -18.08 0.87
N PHE A 42 12.62 -18.47 0.58
CA PHE A 42 13.75 -18.24 1.49
C PHE A 42 14.06 -16.76 1.63
N ILE A 43 14.06 -16.01 0.54
CA ILE A 43 14.23 -14.54 0.55
C ILE A 43 13.14 -13.89 1.43
N ALA A 44 11.89 -14.27 1.23
CA ALA A 44 10.77 -13.79 2.03
C ALA A 44 10.93 -14.08 3.52
N LYS A 45 11.43 -15.27 3.88
CA LYS A 45 11.71 -15.68 5.25
C LYS A 45 12.83 -14.84 5.88
N ILE A 46 13.91 -14.59 5.13
CA ILE A 46 15.07 -13.77 5.60
C ILE A 46 14.60 -12.33 5.79
N VAL A 47 13.94 -11.74 4.79
CA VAL A 47 13.44 -10.37 4.85
C VAL A 47 12.44 -10.19 5.99
N ARG A 48 11.52 -11.14 6.17
CA ARG A 48 10.58 -11.14 7.31
C ARG A 48 11.33 -11.11 8.65
N GLY A 49 12.41 -11.89 8.79
CA GLY A 49 13.24 -11.91 10.00
C GLY A 49 13.92 -10.58 10.30
N LEU A 50 14.52 -9.97 9.28
CA LEU A 50 15.17 -8.66 9.37
C LEU A 50 14.16 -7.55 9.73
N PHE A 51 13.03 -7.53 9.03
CA PHE A 51 11.97 -6.56 9.27
C PHE A 51 11.35 -6.68 10.66
N ARG A 52 11.12 -7.90 11.14
CA ARG A 52 10.57 -8.14 12.49
C ARG A 52 11.47 -7.54 13.58
N ASN A 53 12.79 -7.71 13.46
CA ASN A 53 13.73 -7.18 14.44
C ASN A 53 13.75 -5.64 14.43
N THR A 54 13.64 -5.04 13.25
CA THR A 54 13.65 -3.57 13.10
C THR A 54 12.33 -2.96 13.58
N ILE A 55 11.18 -3.50 13.17
CA ILE A 55 9.87 -2.97 13.54
C ILE A 55 9.61 -3.09 15.04
N ASN A 56 10.01 -4.20 15.68
CA ASN A 56 9.85 -4.39 17.12
C ASN A 56 10.57 -3.31 17.96
N ARG A 57 11.60 -2.67 17.40
CA ARG A 57 12.30 -1.55 18.08
C ARG A 57 11.54 -0.22 18.01
N PHE A 58 10.73 -0.01 16.97
CA PHE A 58 10.02 1.25 16.74
C PHE A 58 8.54 1.21 17.11
N VAL A 59 7.91 0.06 16.97
CA VAL A 59 6.47 -0.12 17.19
C VAL A 59 6.30 -1.09 18.36
N GLY A 60 6.09 -0.58 19.55
CA GLY A 60 5.95 -1.34 20.78
C GLY A 60 4.75 -2.31 20.86
N GLY A 61 4.14 -2.68 19.72
CA GLY A 61 2.97 -3.56 19.63
C GLY A 61 3.25 -4.78 18.74
N THR A 62 3.14 -5.98 19.31
CA THR A 62 3.35 -7.25 18.62
C THR A 62 2.38 -7.49 17.44
N ALA A 63 1.14 -6.97 17.51
CA ALA A 63 0.11 -7.15 16.49
C ALA A 63 0.44 -6.39 15.18
N LEU A 64 0.80 -5.11 15.26
CA LEU A 64 1.18 -4.30 14.09
C LEU A 64 2.44 -4.84 13.41
N SER A 65 3.46 -5.21 14.19
CA SER A 65 4.68 -5.83 13.69
C SER A 65 4.39 -7.13 12.93
N SER A 66 3.47 -7.96 13.44
CA SER A 66 3.05 -9.20 12.79
C SER A 66 2.34 -8.94 11.46
N LEU A 67 1.45 -7.94 11.38
CA LEU A 67 0.75 -7.58 10.16
C LEU A 67 1.74 -7.12 9.07
N PHE A 68 2.62 -6.15 9.38
CA PHE A 68 3.59 -5.64 8.41
C PHE A 68 4.55 -6.73 7.91
N THR A 69 5.06 -7.57 8.81
CA THR A 69 5.97 -8.65 8.42
C THR A 69 5.28 -9.72 7.58
N THR A 70 3.98 -9.97 7.82
CA THR A 70 3.19 -10.90 7.00
C THR A 70 2.91 -10.31 5.63
N MET A 71 2.58 -9.02 5.53
CA MET A 71 2.38 -8.34 4.24
C MET A 71 3.64 -8.35 3.38
N VAL A 72 4.80 -8.03 3.97
CA VAL A 72 6.09 -8.08 3.26
C VAL A 72 6.40 -9.51 2.77
N HIS A 73 6.21 -10.51 3.62
CA HIS A 73 6.41 -11.92 3.24
C HIS A 73 5.50 -12.30 2.07
N PHE A 74 4.20 -11.99 2.16
CA PHE A 74 3.23 -12.27 1.10
C PHE A 74 3.60 -11.58 -0.22
N SER A 75 4.00 -10.30 -0.18
CA SER A 75 4.39 -9.55 -1.39
C SER A 75 5.60 -10.16 -2.09
N ILE A 76 6.61 -10.62 -1.34
CA ILE A 76 7.80 -11.26 -1.91
C ILE A 76 7.45 -12.62 -2.53
N VAL A 77 6.62 -13.43 -1.85
CA VAL A 77 6.18 -14.73 -2.38
C VAL A 77 5.30 -14.54 -3.63
N ALA A 78 4.41 -13.54 -3.63
CA ALA A 78 3.58 -13.21 -4.78
C ALA A 78 4.43 -12.77 -6.00
N MET A 79 5.50 -11.99 -5.77
CA MET A 79 6.45 -11.63 -6.82
C MET A 79 7.16 -12.88 -7.39
N GLY A 80 7.58 -13.81 -6.53
CA GLY A 80 8.16 -15.09 -6.95
C GLY A 80 7.18 -15.91 -7.79
N LEU A 81 5.89 -15.92 -7.41
CA LEU A 81 4.83 -16.61 -8.16
C LEU A 81 4.67 -16.02 -9.57
N VAL A 82 4.63 -14.69 -9.70
CA VAL A 82 4.53 -14.04 -11.01
C VAL A 82 5.72 -14.42 -11.91
N ILE A 83 6.94 -14.43 -11.35
CA ILE A 83 8.15 -14.82 -12.10
C ILE A 83 8.09 -16.30 -12.50
N ALA A 84 7.68 -17.18 -11.59
CA ALA A 84 7.55 -18.61 -11.85
C ALA A 84 6.52 -18.90 -12.96
N LEU A 85 5.37 -18.20 -12.94
CA LEU A 85 4.35 -18.31 -13.98
C LEU A 85 4.85 -17.81 -15.35
N ASN A 86 5.67 -16.76 -15.38
CA ASN A 86 6.31 -16.29 -16.63
C ASN A 86 7.29 -17.33 -17.19
N ILE A 87 8.08 -18.00 -16.36
CA ILE A 87 8.98 -19.08 -16.76
C ILE A 87 8.19 -20.25 -17.36
N LEU A 88 7.01 -20.52 -16.83
CA LEU A 88 6.08 -21.54 -17.34
C LEU A 88 5.33 -21.08 -18.61
N GLN A 89 5.65 -19.88 -19.14
CA GLN A 89 5.01 -19.29 -20.34
C GLN A 89 3.50 -19.04 -20.17
N LEU A 90 3.02 -18.94 -18.93
CA LEU A 90 1.62 -18.67 -18.59
C LEU A 90 1.31 -17.16 -18.59
N ASN A 91 1.71 -16.45 -19.65
CA ASN A 91 1.62 -15.00 -19.74
C ASN A 91 0.19 -14.47 -19.60
N GLN A 92 -0.80 -15.18 -20.14
CA GLN A 92 -2.20 -14.79 -20.02
C GLN A 92 -2.71 -14.87 -18.57
N THR A 93 -2.30 -15.91 -17.85
CA THR A 93 -2.61 -16.07 -16.42
C THR A 93 -1.98 -14.95 -15.59
N VAL A 94 -0.70 -14.63 -15.89
CA VAL A 94 0.02 -13.52 -15.23
C VAL A 94 -0.70 -12.19 -15.46
N THR A 95 -1.06 -11.90 -16.72
CA THR A 95 -1.79 -10.66 -17.05
C THR A 95 -3.12 -10.56 -16.32
N SER A 96 -3.88 -11.66 -16.26
CA SER A 96 -5.16 -11.70 -15.54
C SER A 96 -4.99 -11.50 -14.04
N LEU A 97 -3.97 -12.13 -13.43
CA LEU A 97 -3.65 -11.95 -12.00
C LEU A 97 -3.23 -10.51 -11.69
N LEU A 98 -2.36 -9.94 -12.53
CA LEU A 98 -1.91 -8.55 -12.37
C LEU A 98 -3.05 -7.55 -12.57
N ALA A 99 -3.94 -7.78 -13.52
CA ALA A 99 -5.13 -6.96 -13.73
C ALA A 99 -6.05 -7.01 -12.49
N GLY A 100 -6.32 -8.21 -11.96
CA GLY A 100 -7.10 -8.37 -10.73
C GLY A 100 -6.44 -7.72 -9.51
N ALA A 101 -5.14 -7.92 -9.33
CA ALA A 101 -4.37 -7.26 -8.28
C ALA A 101 -4.37 -5.74 -8.42
N GLY A 102 -4.34 -5.21 -9.65
CA GLY A 102 -4.45 -3.78 -9.94
C GLY A 102 -5.78 -3.19 -9.50
N ILE A 103 -6.90 -3.88 -9.76
CA ILE A 103 -8.24 -3.45 -9.31
C ILE A 103 -8.31 -3.44 -7.77
N ILE A 104 -7.81 -4.49 -7.12
CA ILE A 104 -7.74 -4.56 -5.65
C ILE A 104 -6.86 -3.44 -5.11
N GLY A 105 -5.70 -3.19 -5.74
CA GLY A 105 -4.78 -2.10 -5.38
C GLY A 105 -5.44 -0.73 -5.49
N LEU A 106 -6.22 -0.50 -6.55
CA LEU A 106 -6.99 0.73 -6.74
C LEU A 106 -8.04 0.91 -5.64
N ALA A 107 -8.81 -0.14 -5.32
CA ALA A 107 -9.80 -0.11 -4.25
C ALA A 107 -9.16 0.19 -2.87
N LEU A 108 -8.02 -0.46 -2.58
CA LEU A 108 -7.24 -0.17 -1.37
C LEU A 108 -6.68 1.25 -1.38
N GLY A 109 -6.22 1.75 -2.53
CA GLY A 109 -5.76 3.14 -2.69
C GLY A 109 -6.84 4.15 -2.30
N PHE A 110 -8.07 3.95 -2.77
CA PHE A 110 -9.21 4.79 -2.36
C PHE A 110 -9.53 4.66 -0.86
N ALA A 111 -9.47 3.44 -0.30
CA ALA A 111 -9.70 3.23 1.12
C ALA A 111 -8.66 3.95 2.01
N PHE A 112 -7.41 4.07 1.55
CA PHE A 112 -6.33 4.74 2.27
C PHE A 112 -6.12 6.22 1.90
N GLN A 113 -6.89 6.75 0.96
CA GLN A 113 -6.74 8.11 0.42
C GLN A 113 -6.70 9.19 1.52
N ASP A 114 -7.65 9.14 2.46
CA ASP A 114 -7.73 10.15 3.52
C ASP A 114 -6.56 10.05 4.51
N ILE A 115 -6.10 8.84 4.78
CA ILE A 115 -4.92 8.62 5.66
C ILE A 115 -3.69 9.24 4.99
N ALA A 116 -3.47 8.95 3.71
CA ALA A 116 -2.35 9.50 2.94
C ALA A 116 -2.42 11.03 2.79
N ALA A 117 -3.62 11.58 2.56
CA ALA A 117 -3.82 13.03 2.46
C ALA A 117 -3.50 13.76 3.76
N ASN A 118 -3.93 13.24 4.91
CA ASN A 118 -3.60 13.82 6.21
C ASN A 118 -2.11 13.76 6.52
N PHE A 119 -1.47 12.65 6.21
CA PHE A 119 -0.02 12.47 6.38
C PHE A 119 0.76 13.46 5.51
N MET A 120 0.42 13.57 4.22
CA MET A 120 1.07 14.48 3.28
C MET A 120 0.87 15.94 3.69
N SER A 121 -0.34 16.31 4.14
CA SER A 121 -0.62 17.64 4.67
C SER A 121 0.24 17.95 5.89
N GLY A 122 0.42 16.99 6.81
CA GLY A 122 1.30 17.14 7.97
C GLY A 122 2.76 17.40 7.56
N ILE A 123 3.28 16.67 6.58
CA ILE A 123 4.63 16.88 6.03
C ILE A 123 4.74 18.26 5.40
N LEU A 124 3.77 18.66 4.57
CA LEU A 124 3.78 19.99 3.92
C LEU A 124 3.69 21.12 4.94
N MET A 125 2.92 20.96 6.00
CA MET A 125 2.86 21.91 7.11
C MET A 125 4.19 22.00 7.85
N ALA A 126 4.89 20.90 8.07
CA ALA A 126 6.22 20.90 8.71
C ALA A 126 7.27 21.60 7.84
N ILE A 127 7.19 21.48 6.51
CA ILE A 127 8.13 22.11 5.56
C ILE A 127 7.79 23.58 5.36
N ARG A 128 6.53 23.91 5.04
CA ARG A 128 6.10 25.27 4.68
C ARG A 128 5.84 26.17 5.89
N LYS A 129 5.59 25.57 7.05
CA LYS A 129 5.33 26.23 8.34
C LYS A 129 4.28 27.36 8.20
N PRO A 130 3.08 27.09 7.66
CA PRO A 130 2.02 28.08 7.61
C PRO A 130 1.57 28.50 9.01
N ILE A 131 1.65 27.58 9.96
CA ILE A 131 1.39 27.75 11.39
C ILE A 131 2.52 27.12 12.20
N LEU A 132 2.76 27.65 13.39
CA LEU A 132 3.70 27.12 14.36
C LEU A 132 2.98 26.78 15.68
N VAL A 133 3.60 25.94 16.50
CA VAL A 133 3.14 25.70 17.86
C VAL A 133 3.25 27.01 18.65
N GLY A 134 2.17 27.39 19.29
CA GLY A 134 2.03 28.67 20.00
C GLY A 134 1.28 29.74 19.23
N ASP A 135 1.08 29.60 17.91
CA ASP A 135 0.28 30.55 17.13
C ASP A 135 -1.19 30.51 17.53
N ILE A 136 -1.83 31.69 17.53
CA ILE A 136 -3.28 31.81 17.64
C ILE A 136 -3.86 31.75 16.24
N VAL A 137 -4.68 30.74 16.00
CA VAL A 137 -5.25 30.45 14.67
C VAL A 137 -6.75 30.27 14.74
N GLU A 138 -7.41 30.52 13.63
CA GLU A 138 -8.81 30.18 13.39
C GLU A 138 -8.94 29.38 12.10
N THR A 139 -9.50 28.21 12.18
CA THR A 139 -9.78 27.32 11.06
C THR A 139 -10.97 26.41 11.39
N ASN A 140 -11.79 26.09 10.39
CA ASN A 140 -12.98 25.24 10.55
C ASN A 140 -13.94 25.68 11.67
N GLY A 141 -14.03 27.00 11.94
CA GLY A 141 -14.87 27.55 13.00
C GLY A 141 -14.31 27.39 14.42
N TYR A 142 -13.09 26.90 14.57
CA TYR A 142 -12.41 26.81 15.84
C TYR A 142 -11.29 27.84 15.95
N MET A 143 -11.32 28.65 17.00
CA MET A 143 -10.29 29.61 17.33
C MET A 143 -9.55 29.21 18.60
N GLY A 144 -8.22 29.28 18.59
CA GLY A 144 -7.40 28.94 19.73
C GLY A 144 -5.91 28.93 19.44
N THR A 145 -5.13 28.47 20.41
CA THR A 145 -3.67 28.35 20.31
C THR A 145 -3.28 26.97 19.80
N VAL A 146 -2.41 26.88 18.80
CA VAL A 146 -1.83 25.62 18.31
C VAL A 146 -0.97 25.00 19.40
N GLU A 147 -1.40 23.88 19.97
CA GLU A 147 -0.67 23.19 21.04
C GLU A 147 0.33 22.16 20.47
N LYS A 148 -0.09 21.40 19.47
CA LYS A 148 0.75 20.36 18.83
C LYS A 148 0.38 20.18 17.38
N ILE A 149 1.41 19.95 16.54
CA ILE A 149 1.26 19.53 15.16
C ILE A 149 1.83 18.13 15.06
N ASN A 150 0.96 17.13 14.99
CA ASN A 150 1.34 15.74 14.81
C ASN A 150 1.33 15.37 13.32
N LEU A 151 1.77 14.18 13.00
CA LEU A 151 1.88 13.69 11.62
C LEU A 151 0.54 13.66 10.85
N ARG A 152 -0.58 13.45 11.56
CA ARG A 152 -1.91 13.29 10.96
C ARG A 152 -2.93 14.34 11.44
N VAL A 153 -2.72 14.92 12.60
CA VAL A 153 -3.66 15.84 13.25
C VAL A 153 -2.92 17.02 13.86
N THR A 154 -3.57 18.17 13.87
CA THR A 154 -3.17 19.37 14.61
C THR A 154 -4.10 19.52 15.80
N VAL A 155 -3.55 19.83 16.97
CA VAL A 155 -4.30 20.06 18.21
C VAL A 155 -4.31 21.56 18.48
N VAL A 156 -5.52 22.13 18.55
CA VAL A 156 -5.77 23.52 18.89
C VAL A 156 -6.45 23.59 20.25
N LYS A 157 -5.90 24.34 21.17
CA LYS A 157 -6.50 24.62 22.48
C LYS A 157 -7.33 25.90 22.40
N THR A 158 -8.64 25.77 22.56
CA THR A 158 -9.55 26.92 22.55
C THR A 158 -9.36 27.78 23.80
N PHE A 159 -9.86 29.02 23.79
CA PHE A 159 -9.81 29.92 24.95
C PHE A 159 -10.67 29.42 26.14
N GLN A 160 -11.62 28.51 25.86
CA GLN A 160 -12.39 27.82 26.92
C GLN A 160 -11.60 26.65 27.56
N GLY A 161 -10.38 26.37 27.07
CA GLY A 161 -9.55 25.27 27.56
C GLY A 161 -9.83 23.92 26.92
N LEU A 162 -10.65 23.85 25.87
CA LEU A 162 -10.96 22.62 25.15
C LEU A 162 -9.86 22.30 24.12
N HIS A 163 -9.54 21.02 23.97
CA HIS A 163 -8.60 20.53 22.95
C HIS A 163 -9.38 20.07 21.72
N VAL A 164 -9.23 20.79 20.63
CA VAL A 164 -9.84 20.44 19.34
C VAL A 164 -8.79 19.73 18.50
N ILE A 165 -9.09 18.51 18.07
CA ILE A 165 -8.21 17.69 17.23
C ILE A 165 -8.70 17.78 15.80
N ILE A 166 -7.93 18.47 14.94
CA ILE A 166 -8.31 18.76 13.57
C ILE A 166 -7.42 17.91 12.64
N PRO A 167 -7.97 17.15 11.68
CA PRO A 167 -7.20 16.46 10.66
C PRO A 167 -6.32 17.44 9.87
N ASN A 168 -5.04 17.10 9.65
CA ASN A 168 -4.11 18.01 8.95
C ASN A 168 -4.57 18.37 7.53
N LYS A 169 -5.26 17.46 6.84
CA LYS A 169 -5.88 17.71 5.54
C LYS A 169 -6.83 18.92 5.61
N GLU A 170 -7.67 18.97 6.64
CA GLU A 170 -8.64 20.05 6.82
C GLU A 170 -7.94 21.36 7.14
N VAL A 171 -6.94 21.36 8.03
CA VAL A 171 -6.16 22.56 8.37
C VAL A 171 -5.44 23.13 7.14
N PHE A 172 -4.92 22.25 6.27
CA PHE A 172 -4.14 22.63 5.10
C PHE A 172 -4.98 23.09 3.91
N GLN A 173 -6.19 22.52 3.75
CA GLN A 173 -7.08 22.78 2.62
C GLN A 173 -8.15 23.85 2.90
N SER A 174 -8.47 24.09 4.17
CA SER A 174 -9.45 25.11 4.57
C SER A 174 -8.81 26.50 4.71
N PRO A 175 -9.60 27.56 4.65
CA PRO A 175 -9.14 28.88 5.02
C PRO A 175 -8.59 28.88 6.46
N LEU A 176 -7.41 29.43 6.62
CA LEU A 176 -6.72 29.51 7.90
C LEU A 176 -6.35 30.98 8.17
N THR A 177 -6.83 31.52 9.27
CA THR A 177 -6.44 32.85 9.77
C THR A 177 -5.41 32.65 10.89
N ASN A 178 -4.22 33.21 10.73
CA ASN A 178 -3.18 33.21 11.75
C ASN A 178 -3.06 34.61 12.31
N TYR A 179 -3.36 34.79 13.59
CA TYR A 179 -3.41 36.09 14.26
C TYR A 179 -2.06 36.53 14.83
N THR A 180 -1.08 35.66 14.89
CA THR A 180 0.22 35.94 15.55
C THR A 180 1.42 35.91 14.63
N LYS A 181 1.27 35.45 13.37
CA LYS A 181 2.39 35.26 12.44
C LYS A 181 3.14 36.55 12.09
N THR A 182 2.45 37.69 11.95
CA THR A 182 3.04 38.97 11.56
C THR A 182 3.22 39.92 12.74
N ASN A 183 2.65 39.64 13.91
CA ASN A 183 2.57 40.50 15.08
C ASN A 183 2.00 41.90 14.78
N GLU A 184 1.43 42.14 13.61
CA GLU A 184 0.79 43.36 13.20
C GLU A 184 -0.72 43.20 13.19
N ARG A 185 -1.43 44.06 13.93
CA ARG A 185 -2.89 44.05 13.97
C ARG A 185 -3.41 45.49 13.82
N ARG A 186 -4.26 45.69 12.83
CA ARG A 186 -4.96 46.97 12.69
C ARG A 186 -5.99 47.11 13.83
N ILE A 187 -5.94 48.25 14.51
CA ILE A 187 -6.95 48.66 15.50
C ILE A 187 -7.69 49.85 14.85
N ASP A 188 -8.97 49.65 14.54
CA ASP A 188 -9.86 50.72 14.11
C ASP A 188 -10.44 51.34 15.40
N LEU A 189 -10.10 52.63 15.64
CA LEU A 189 -10.59 53.43 16.77
C LEU A 189 -11.90 54.13 16.39
#